data_b0392cebbe83c45cace9c49ea38111d1
#
_entry.id   b0392cebbe83c45cace9c49ea38111d1
#
_cell.length_a   1.000
_cell.length_b   1.000
_cell.length_c   1.000
_cell.angle_alpha   90.00
_cell.angle_beta   90.00
_cell.angle_gamma   90.00
#
_symmetry.space_group_name_H-M   'P 1'
#
loop_
_entity.id
_entity.type
_entity.pdbx_description
1 polymer ?
#
loop_
_entity_poly.entity_id
_entity_poly.type
_entity_poly.pdbx_seq_one_letter_code
_entity_poly.pdbx_strand_id
1 'polypeptide(L)'
;TETMLVAGAVKTMTAESAQRAALGAGAIVMDVLASNDGRLPHQRIERIRGLRPDMILLSGGTDGGTVTHVVDLAESIAAANPRPRLGQSYRLPVIYAGNRDAREHVQEALGENTTLFITENLRPTLEQENLGPARRKIQDLFMEHVMAQAPGYPRLMEWASEDIMPTPAAVGRLIEQVAAKENINCLGVDIGGATTDVFSVFDGVFNRTVSANLGMSYSVSNVLAECGAD
;
A
#
# COMPACT_ATOMS: atom_id res chain seq x y z
N THR A 1 -11.90 2.47 1.75
CA THR A 1 -10.50 2.70 1.33
C THR A 1 -9.58 2.42 2.51
N GLU A 2 -8.55 1.64 2.28
CA GLU A 2 -7.56 1.27 3.30
C GLU A 2 -6.56 2.40 3.53
N THR A 3 -6.09 2.50 4.76
CA THR A 3 -5.05 3.44 5.14
C THR A 3 -3.75 2.69 5.41
N MET A 4 -2.66 3.18 4.87
CA MET A 4 -1.35 2.55 5.01
C MET A 4 -0.31 3.52 5.55
N LEU A 5 0.55 2.99 6.39
CA LEU A 5 1.84 3.59 6.69
C LEU A 5 2.89 2.91 5.81
N VAL A 6 3.72 3.71 5.18
CA VAL A 6 4.84 3.23 4.38
C VAL A 6 6.14 3.52 5.10
N ALA A 7 7.04 2.55 5.15
CA ALA A 7 8.36 2.71 5.73
C ALA A 7 9.44 2.17 4.78
N GLY A 8 10.52 2.91 4.60
CA GLY A 8 11.62 2.53 3.72
C GLY A 8 12.98 2.97 4.22
N ALA A 9 14.04 2.21 3.94
CA ALA A 9 15.38 2.52 4.44
C ALA A 9 15.88 3.89 3.96
N VAL A 10 15.60 4.28 2.73
CA VAL A 10 16.03 5.56 2.14
C VAL A 10 14.82 6.28 1.55
N LYS A 11 14.63 7.55 1.93
CA LYS A 11 13.45 8.36 1.56
C LYS A 11 13.25 8.46 0.05
N THR A 12 14.29 8.85 -0.69
CA THR A 12 14.26 9.12 -2.14
C THR A 12 14.41 7.86 -3.01
N MET A 13 14.36 6.67 -2.42
CA MET A 13 14.51 5.41 -3.15
C MET A 13 13.48 4.37 -2.68
N THR A 14 13.82 3.62 -1.63
CA THR A 14 13.01 2.49 -1.15
C THR A 14 11.68 2.93 -0.56
N ALA A 15 11.63 4.08 0.13
CA ALA A 15 10.38 4.63 0.65
C ALA A 15 9.47 5.15 -0.48
N GLU A 16 10.03 5.79 -1.50
CA GLU A 16 9.27 6.19 -2.70
C GLU A 16 8.76 4.99 -3.51
N SER A 17 9.57 3.94 -3.67
CA SER A 17 9.12 2.70 -4.33
C SER A 17 7.98 2.05 -3.56
N ALA A 18 8.07 2.01 -2.22
CA ALA A 18 7.02 1.50 -1.37
C ALA A 18 5.75 2.38 -1.43
N GLN A 19 5.90 3.70 -1.47
CA GLN A 19 4.79 4.63 -1.66
C GLN A 19 4.10 4.40 -3.01
N ARG A 20 4.86 4.25 -4.11
CA ARG A 20 4.30 3.91 -5.43
C ARG A 20 3.58 2.56 -5.44
N ALA A 21 4.09 1.57 -4.71
CA ALA A 21 3.42 0.28 -4.58
C ALA A 21 2.08 0.42 -3.84
N ALA A 22 2.05 1.12 -2.72
CA ALA A 22 0.85 1.35 -1.92
C ALA A 22 -0.21 2.15 -2.70
N LEU A 23 0.17 3.27 -3.31
CA LEU A 23 -0.72 4.08 -4.15
C LEU A 23 -1.24 3.29 -5.35
N GLY A 24 -0.36 2.53 -6.03
CA GLY A 24 -0.76 1.68 -7.16
C GLY A 24 -1.65 0.50 -6.77
N ALA A 25 -1.68 0.09 -5.51
CA ALA A 25 -2.64 -0.87 -4.97
C ALA A 25 -3.98 -0.21 -4.58
N GLY A 26 -4.04 1.12 -4.51
CA GLY A 26 -5.25 1.87 -4.15
C GLY A 26 -5.34 2.27 -2.68
N ALA A 27 -4.24 2.17 -1.94
CA ALA A 27 -4.21 2.57 -0.54
C ALA A 27 -4.06 4.09 -0.36
N ILE A 28 -4.62 4.62 0.73
CA ILE A 28 -4.32 5.95 1.22
C ILE A 28 -3.03 5.89 2.03
N VAL A 29 -1.97 6.50 1.55
CA VAL A 29 -0.72 6.62 2.30
C VAL A 29 -0.82 7.74 3.33
N MET A 30 -0.90 7.37 4.62
CA MET A 30 -1.05 8.32 5.72
C MET A 30 0.25 9.05 6.04
N ASP A 31 1.37 8.38 5.91
CA ASP A 31 2.71 8.93 6.12
C ASP A 31 3.77 8.02 5.49
N VAL A 32 4.93 8.58 5.24
CA VAL A 32 6.12 7.88 4.74
C VAL A 32 7.26 8.07 5.72
N LEU A 33 7.73 6.99 6.32
CA LEU A 33 8.87 6.97 7.22
C LEU A 33 10.13 6.51 6.48
N ALA A 34 11.27 7.10 6.82
CA ALA A 34 12.56 6.63 6.33
C ALA A 34 13.62 6.75 7.42
N SER A 35 14.68 5.95 7.34
CA SER A 35 15.78 6.04 8.31
C SER A 35 16.49 7.40 8.24
N ASN A 36 16.44 8.05 7.09
CA ASN A 36 17.05 9.36 6.82
C ASN A 36 16.02 10.50 6.68
N ASP A 37 14.84 10.39 7.29
CA ASP A 37 13.80 11.45 7.25
C ASP A 37 13.99 12.56 8.30
N GLY A 38 15.05 12.50 9.08
CA GLY A 38 15.37 13.48 10.12
C GLY A 38 14.60 13.28 11.44
N ARG A 39 13.68 12.33 11.51
CA ARG A 39 12.95 12.02 12.76
C ARG A 39 13.81 11.21 13.71
N LEU A 40 13.74 11.55 15.00
CA LEU A 40 14.35 10.76 16.06
C LEU A 40 13.56 9.45 16.28
N PRO A 41 14.18 8.38 16.83
CA PRO A 41 13.49 7.10 17.05
C PRO A 41 12.18 7.22 17.84
N HIS A 42 12.15 7.99 18.92
CA HIS A 42 10.94 8.20 19.71
C HIS A 42 9.81 8.90 18.91
N GLN A 43 10.18 9.85 18.04
CA GLN A 43 9.22 10.55 17.18
C GLN A 43 8.58 9.61 16.14
N ARG A 44 9.37 8.68 15.61
CA ARG A 44 8.84 7.62 14.71
C ARG A 44 7.88 6.72 15.45
N ILE A 45 8.22 6.26 16.65
CA ILE A 45 7.38 5.41 17.49
C ILE A 45 6.05 6.12 17.82
N GLU A 46 6.09 7.37 18.27
CA GLU A 46 4.91 8.18 18.55
C GLU A 46 4.03 8.34 17.29
N ARG A 47 4.66 8.62 16.15
CA ARG A 47 3.96 8.79 14.89
C ARG A 47 3.26 7.52 14.44
N ILE A 48 3.94 6.38 14.47
CA ILE A 48 3.37 5.07 14.12
C ILE A 48 2.17 4.76 15.03
N ARG A 49 2.32 4.97 16.35
CA ARG A 49 1.26 4.71 17.33
C ARG A 49 0.04 5.59 17.13
N GLY A 50 0.25 6.86 16.79
CA GLY A 50 -0.83 7.85 16.60
C GLY A 50 -1.61 7.67 15.31
N LEU A 51 -0.98 7.15 14.24
CA LEU A 51 -1.62 7.01 12.92
C LEU A 51 -2.66 5.89 12.87
N ARG A 52 -2.46 4.79 13.59
CA ARG A 52 -3.34 3.60 13.55
C ARG A 52 -3.71 3.18 12.12
N PRO A 53 -2.75 2.83 11.28
CA PRO A 53 -3.02 2.40 9.91
C PRO A 53 -3.76 1.06 9.88
N ASP A 54 -4.39 0.73 8.76
CA ASP A 54 -4.98 -0.60 8.53
C ASP A 54 -3.90 -1.64 8.21
N MET A 55 -2.79 -1.22 7.62
CA MET A 55 -1.59 -2.04 7.39
C MET A 55 -0.32 -1.19 7.21
N ILE A 56 0.85 -1.83 7.29
CA ILE A 56 2.16 -1.20 7.06
C ILE A 56 2.86 -1.91 5.91
N LEU A 57 3.47 -1.14 5.00
CA LEU A 57 4.42 -1.63 4.01
C LEU A 57 5.83 -1.22 4.42
N LEU A 58 6.65 -2.19 4.77
CA LEU A 58 8.06 -2.00 5.13
C LEU A 58 8.96 -2.48 3.98
N SER A 59 9.83 -1.60 3.51
CA SER A 59 10.80 -1.90 2.45
C SER A 59 12.17 -1.34 2.82
N GLY A 60 13.20 -1.88 2.23
CA GLY A 60 14.54 -1.30 2.40
C GLY A 60 15.67 -2.23 2.08
N GLY A 61 16.73 -1.63 1.55
CA GLY A 61 17.91 -2.32 1.06
C GLY A 61 17.68 -3.04 -0.26
N THR A 62 18.70 -3.06 -1.11
CA THR A 62 18.79 -3.98 -2.23
C THR A 62 19.18 -5.37 -1.73
N ASP A 63 18.89 -6.41 -2.49
CA ASP A 63 19.31 -7.77 -2.13
C ASP A 63 20.83 -7.87 -2.05
N GLY A 64 21.36 -8.43 -0.99
CA GLY A 64 22.80 -8.46 -0.71
C GLY A 64 23.37 -7.14 -0.15
N GLY A 65 22.54 -6.13 0.05
CA GLY A 65 22.93 -4.83 0.60
C GLY A 65 22.81 -4.73 2.13
N THR A 66 22.93 -3.51 2.66
CA THR A 66 22.86 -3.23 4.09
C THR A 66 21.48 -3.56 4.68
N VAL A 67 21.45 -4.29 5.79
CA VAL A 67 20.23 -4.69 6.49
C VAL A 67 19.86 -3.76 7.66
N THR A 68 20.83 -3.03 8.24
CA THR A 68 20.68 -2.27 9.49
C THR A 68 19.49 -1.32 9.46
N HIS A 69 19.37 -0.49 8.42
CA HIS A 69 18.33 0.55 8.38
C HIS A 69 16.90 0.00 8.33
N VAL A 70 16.68 -1.12 7.67
CA VAL A 70 15.34 -1.72 7.63
C VAL A 70 15.02 -2.44 8.92
N VAL A 71 16.03 -3.00 9.58
CA VAL A 71 15.88 -3.61 10.92
C VAL A 71 15.55 -2.53 11.96
N ASP A 72 16.24 -1.39 11.98
CA ASP A 72 15.92 -0.25 12.85
C ASP A 72 14.45 0.23 12.68
N LEU A 73 13.96 0.22 11.45
CA LEU A 73 12.56 0.57 11.19
C LEU A 73 11.60 -0.52 11.69
N ALA A 74 11.93 -1.80 11.52
CA ALA A 74 11.15 -2.91 12.06
C ALA A 74 11.07 -2.85 13.59
N GLU A 75 12.18 -2.59 14.27
CA GLU A 75 12.23 -2.38 15.72
C GLU A 75 11.39 -1.18 16.16
N SER A 76 11.42 -0.07 15.41
CA SER A 76 10.58 1.10 15.68
C SER A 76 9.09 0.77 15.56
N ILE A 77 8.70 -0.04 14.58
CA ILE A 77 7.32 -0.53 14.40
C ILE A 77 6.94 -1.45 15.56
N ALA A 78 7.81 -2.38 15.95
CA ALA A 78 7.59 -3.29 17.07
C ALA A 78 7.41 -2.52 18.39
N ALA A 79 8.29 -1.57 18.68
CA ALA A 79 8.23 -0.73 19.87
C ALA A 79 6.98 0.17 19.91
N ALA A 80 6.48 0.60 18.76
CA ALA A 80 5.23 1.33 18.65
C ALA A 80 4.02 0.46 19.00
N ASN A 81 4.11 -0.86 18.79
CA ASN A 81 3.03 -1.82 18.96
C ASN A 81 1.70 -1.31 18.37
N PRO A 82 1.69 -0.99 17.07
CA PRO A 82 0.55 -0.36 16.43
C PRO A 82 -0.63 -1.32 16.39
N ARG A 83 -1.83 -0.75 16.53
CA ARG A 83 -3.07 -1.51 16.43
C ARG A 83 -3.85 -1.05 15.21
N PRO A 84 -4.53 -1.96 14.51
CA PRO A 84 -5.32 -1.60 13.34
C PRO A 84 -6.43 -0.61 13.74
N ARG A 85 -6.82 0.22 12.80
CA ARG A 85 -7.92 1.19 12.99
C ARG A 85 -9.26 0.49 13.16
N LEU A 86 -9.51 -0.55 12.38
CA LEU A 86 -10.73 -1.33 12.36
C LEU A 86 -10.48 -2.70 13.00
N GLY A 87 -11.28 -3.03 14.00
CA GLY A 87 -11.19 -4.32 14.71
C GLY A 87 -10.14 -4.34 15.83
N GLN A 88 -10.41 -5.16 16.84
CA GLN A 88 -9.48 -5.42 17.96
C GLN A 88 -9.04 -6.90 17.98
N SER A 89 -9.59 -7.71 17.11
CA SER A 89 -9.45 -9.16 17.12
C SER A 89 -8.27 -9.69 16.32
N TYR A 90 -7.60 -8.85 15.53
CA TYR A 90 -6.46 -9.25 14.74
C TYR A 90 -5.24 -8.35 14.93
N ARG A 91 -4.07 -8.89 14.68
CA ARG A 91 -2.81 -8.14 14.74
C ARG A 91 -2.64 -7.34 13.47
N LEU A 92 -2.00 -6.18 13.58
CA LEU A 92 -1.78 -5.31 12.42
C LEU A 92 -0.98 -6.06 11.32
N PRO A 93 -1.49 -6.12 10.09
CA PRO A 93 -0.75 -6.66 8.97
C PRO A 93 0.45 -5.78 8.63
N VAL A 94 1.63 -6.40 8.52
CA VAL A 94 2.85 -5.77 8.04
C VAL A 94 3.35 -6.55 6.83
N ILE A 95 3.50 -5.88 5.70
CA ILE A 95 4.08 -6.46 4.49
C ILE A 95 5.54 -6.06 4.45
N TYR A 96 6.43 -7.05 4.46
CA TYR A 96 7.84 -6.83 4.23
C TYR A 96 8.21 -7.12 2.77
N ALA A 97 8.69 -6.10 2.09
CA ALA A 97 9.08 -6.13 0.68
C ALA A 97 10.45 -5.48 0.48
N GLY A 98 11.42 -5.88 1.27
CA GLY A 98 12.80 -5.38 1.26
C GLY A 98 13.85 -6.47 1.04
N ASN A 99 15.10 -6.12 1.37
CA ASN A 99 16.26 -6.98 1.25
C ASN A 99 16.00 -8.39 1.83
N ARG A 100 16.20 -9.41 1.01
CA ARG A 100 16.01 -10.82 1.42
C ARG A 100 16.87 -11.23 2.61
N ASP A 101 18.05 -10.62 2.77
CA ASP A 101 19.00 -10.99 3.83
C ASP A 101 18.57 -10.41 5.19
N ALA A 102 17.62 -9.48 5.21
CA ALA A 102 17.07 -8.94 6.45
C ALA A 102 15.79 -9.66 6.92
N ARG A 103 15.27 -10.65 6.17
CA ARG A 103 13.97 -11.30 6.46
C ARG A 103 13.90 -11.91 7.85
N GLU A 104 14.93 -12.62 8.27
CA GLU A 104 14.99 -13.26 9.60
C GLU A 104 14.95 -12.22 10.71
N HIS A 105 15.77 -11.16 10.62
CA HIS A 105 15.80 -10.08 11.61
C HIS A 105 14.47 -9.32 11.68
N VAL A 106 13.85 -9.06 10.54
CA VAL A 106 12.53 -8.41 10.49
C VAL A 106 11.45 -9.31 11.11
N GLN A 107 11.53 -10.61 10.89
CA GLN A 107 10.62 -11.59 11.50
C GLN A 107 10.80 -11.69 13.01
N GLU A 108 12.03 -11.66 13.50
CA GLU A 108 12.32 -11.62 14.94
C GLU A 108 11.76 -10.34 15.59
N ALA A 109 11.94 -9.19 14.95
CA ALA A 109 11.46 -7.92 15.47
C ALA A 109 9.93 -7.80 15.48
N LEU A 110 9.24 -8.26 14.43
CA LEU A 110 7.81 -7.99 14.20
C LEU A 110 6.88 -9.18 14.51
N GLY A 111 7.41 -10.41 14.56
CA GLY A 111 6.59 -11.64 14.58
C GLY A 111 5.67 -11.80 15.78
N GLU A 112 5.99 -11.20 16.92
CA GLU A 112 5.16 -11.31 18.13
C GLU A 112 3.96 -10.36 18.15
N ASN A 113 4.13 -9.15 17.62
CA ASN A 113 3.17 -8.05 17.79
C ASN A 113 2.34 -7.75 16.55
N THR A 114 2.74 -8.29 15.40
CA THR A 114 2.10 -8.04 14.09
C THR A 114 1.83 -9.36 13.36
N THR A 115 1.06 -9.28 12.28
CA THR A 115 0.96 -10.38 11.31
C THR A 115 1.86 -10.03 10.14
N LEU A 116 3.05 -10.65 10.11
CA LEU A 116 4.05 -10.37 9.10
C LEU A 116 3.83 -11.19 7.83
N PHE A 117 3.83 -10.52 6.68
CA PHE A 117 3.81 -11.11 5.34
C PHE A 117 5.07 -10.73 4.59
N ILE A 118 5.82 -11.71 4.13
CA ILE A 118 7.05 -11.49 3.37
C ILE A 118 6.75 -11.65 1.88
N THR A 119 7.16 -10.65 1.09
CA THR A 119 7.07 -10.71 -0.36
C THR A 119 8.44 -10.50 -1.00
N GLU A 120 8.46 -10.44 -2.34
CA GLU A 120 9.67 -10.08 -3.07
C GLU A 120 10.05 -8.63 -2.83
N ASN A 121 11.35 -8.34 -2.90
CA ASN A 121 11.88 -7.00 -2.70
C ASN A 121 11.34 -6.04 -3.77
N LEU A 122 10.83 -4.89 -3.32
CA LEU A 122 10.38 -3.80 -4.20
C LEU A 122 11.50 -3.23 -5.07
N ARG A 123 12.72 -3.30 -4.57
CA ARG A 123 13.92 -2.80 -5.25
C ARG A 123 15.07 -3.79 -5.06
N PRO A 124 15.05 -4.91 -5.79
CA PRO A 124 16.09 -5.94 -5.65
C PRO A 124 17.48 -5.44 -6.04
N THR A 125 17.56 -4.49 -6.97
CA THR A 125 18.77 -3.75 -7.34
C THR A 125 18.49 -2.25 -7.34
N LEU A 126 19.52 -1.42 -7.50
CA LEU A 126 19.36 0.04 -7.54
C LEU A 126 18.55 0.50 -8.76
N GLU A 127 18.68 -0.19 -9.87
CA GLU A 127 18.07 0.17 -11.16
C GLU A 127 16.69 -0.46 -11.37
N GLN A 128 16.37 -1.55 -10.64
CA GLN A 128 15.17 -2.34 -10.88
C GLN A 128 14.14 -2.16 -9.79
N GLU A 129 12.90 -1.86 -10.18
CA GLU A 129 11.72 -1.91 -9.32
C GLU A 129 10.86 -3.13 -9.65
N ASN A 130 10.32 -3.77 -8.60
CA ASN A 130 9.41 -4.90 -8.68
C ASN A 130 8.20 -4.64 -7.77
N LEU A 131 7.29 -3.78 -8.21
CA LEU A 131 6.15 -3.33 -7.41
C LEU A 131 4.99 -4.34 -7.38
N GLY A 132 4.92 -5.22 -8.38
CA GLY A 132 3.80 -6.15 -8.59
C GLY A 132 3.46 -7.04 -7.41
N PRO A 133 4.43 -7.78 -6.84
CA PRO A 133 4.18 -8.69 -5.70
C PRO A 133 3.61 -7.97 -4.47
N ALA A 134 4.16 -6.81 -4.11
CA ALA A 134 3.67 -6.01 -2.99
C ALA A 134 2.26 -5.47 -3.25
N ARG A 135 1.97 -4.96 -4.46
CA ARG A 135 0.63 -4.50 -4.86
C ARG A 135 -0.42 -5.60 -4.71
N ARG A 136 -0.13 -6.81 -5.21
CA ARG A 136 -1.04 -7.96 -5.06
C ARG A 136 -1.27 -8.29 -3.59
N LYS A 137 -0.21 -8.36 -2.78
CA LYS A 137 -0.34 -8.66 -1.35
C LYS A 137 -1.16 -7.60 -0.60
N ILE A 138 -1.00 -6.32 -0.92
CA ILE A 138 -1.82 -5.22 -0.35
C ILE A 138 -3.29 -5.45 -0.71
N GLN A 139 -3.61 -5.76 -1.97
CA GLN A 139 -4.98 -6.00 -2.42
C GLN A 139 -5.61 -7.22 -1.74
N ASP A 140 -4.87 -8.34 -1.61
CA ASP A 140 -5.33 -9.54 -0.92
C ASP A 140 -5.68 -9.24 0.53
N LEU A 141 -4.79 -8.56 1.25
CA LEU A 141 -5.00 -8.20 2.65
C LEU A 141 -6.12 -7.17 2.85
N PHE A 142 -6.30 -6.27 1.89
CA PHE A 142 -7.45 -5.35 1.89
C PHE A 142 -8.76 -6.11 1.83
N MET A 143 -8.87 -7.08 0.96
CA MET A 143 -10.07 -7.92 0.86
C MET A 143 -10.30 -8.72 2.15
N GLU A 144 -9.25 -9.31 2.71
CA GLU A 144 -9.31 -10.20 3.88
C GLU A 144 -9.59 -9.43 5.18
N HIS A 145 -8.89 -8.32 5.41
CA HIS A 145 -8.89 -7.64 6.71
C HIS A 145 -9.76 -6.38 6.76
N VAL A 146 -10.03 -5.75 5.63
CA VAL A 146 -10.84 -4.53 5.57
C VAL A 146 -12.22 -4.80 5.02
N MET A 147 -12.32 -5.36 3.82
CA MET A 147 -13.61 -5.60 3.18
C MET A 147 -14.41 -6.70 3.88
N ALA A 148 -13.78 -7.77 4.29
CA ALA A 148 -14.45 -8.87 5.01
C ALA A 148 -15.05 -8.43 6.35
N GLN A 149 -14.60 -7.31 6.93
CA GLN A 149 -15.16 -6.73 8.15
C GLN A 149 -16.38 -5.83 7.88
N ALA A 150 -16.67 -5.50 6.63
CA ALA A 150 -17.82 -4.68 6.28
C ALA A 150 -19.15 -5.45 6.54
N PRO A 151 -20.14 -4.85 7.20
CA PRO A 151 -21.41 -5.50 7.48
C PRO A 151 -22.07 -6.05 6.23
N GLY A 152 -22.40 -7.35 6.22
CA GLY A 152 -23.03 -8.03 5.09
C GLY A 152 -22.10 -8.53 3.99
N TYR A 153 -20.84 -8.11 3.96
CA TYR A 153 -19.88 -8.53 2.94
C TYR A 153 -19.59 -10.05 2.96
N PRO A 154 -19.41 -10.72 4.12
CA PRO A 154 -19.26 -12.17 4.16
C PRO A 154 -20.44 -12.91 3.49
N ARG A 155 -21.67 -12.42 3.71
CA ARG A 155 -22.87 -13.00 3.07
C ARG A 155 -22.89 -12.78 1.55
N LEU A 156 -22.37 -11.64 1.09
CA LEU A 156 -22.20 -11.39 -0.35
C LEU A 156 -21.19 -12.35 -0.96
N MET A 157 -20.09 -12.65 -0.26
CA MET A 157 -19.09 -13.62 -0.70
C MET A 157 -19.67 -15.03 -0.82
N GLU A 158 -20.56 -15.45 0.10
CA GLU A 158 -21.24 -16.74 0.03
C GLU A 158 -22.19 -16.86 -1.19
N TRP A 159 -22.76 -15.75 -1.64
CA TRP A 159 -23.66 -15.71 -2.79
C TRP A 159 -22.92 -15.66 -4.14
N ALA A 160 -21.69 -15.21 -4.13
CA ALA A 160 -20.89 -15.10 -5.35
C ALA A 160 -20.40 -16.50 -5.78
N SER A 161 -20.54 -16.85 -7.05
CA SER A 161 -19.98 -18.06 -7.63
C SER A 161 -18.53 -17.93 -8.04
N GLU A 162 -18.02 -16.70 -8.06
CA GLU A 162 -16.66 -16.33 -8.43
C GLU A 162 -16.09 -15.36 -7.39
N ASP A 163 -14.78 -15.21 -7.39
CA ASP A 163 -14.10 -14.26 -6.50
C ASP A 163 -14.56 -12.81 -6.74
N ILE A 164 -14.94 -12.14 -5.66
CA ILE A 164 -15.36 -10.74 -5.73
C ILE A 164 -14.15 -9.87 -6.03
N MET A 165 -14.22 -9.17 -7.14
CA MET A 165 -13.15 -8.25 -7.56
C MET A 165 -13.48 -6.82 -7.13
N PRO A 166 -12.52 -6.09 -6.53
CA PRO A 166 -12.70 -4.66 -6.27
C PRO A 166 -12.96 -3.88 -7.56
N THR A 167 -13.86 -2.89 -7.51
CA THR A 167 -14.23 -2.07 -8.68
C THR A 167 -13.01 -1.55 -9.46
N PRO A 168 -11.97 -0.98 -8.82
CA PRO A 168 -10.82 -0.50 -9.56
C PRO A 168 -10.04 -1.62 -10.29
N ALA A 169 -10.02 -2.83 -9.73
CA ALA A 169 -9.38 -3.97 -10.41
C ALA A 169 -10.20 -4.40 -11.64
N ALA A 170 -11.52 -4.36 -11.55
CA ALA A 170 -12.40 -4.67 -12.68
C ALA A 170 -12.27 -3.64 -13.80
N VAL A 171 -12.29 -2.34 -13.46
CA VAL A 171 -12.09 -1.24 -14.41
C VAL A 171 -10.72 -1.34 -15.07
N GLY A 172 -9.66 -1.58 -14.28
CA GLY A 172 -8.30 -1.76 -14.81
C GLY A 172 -8.22 -2.91 -15.82
N ARG A 173 -8.81 -4.07 -15.51
CA ARG A 173 -8.86 -5.21 -16.46
C ARG A 173 -9.60 -4.88 -17.76
N LEU A 174 -10.70 -4.14 -17.68
CA LEU A 174 -11.41 -3.71 -18.89
C LEU A 174 -10.53 -2.80 -19.75
N ILE A 175 -9.82 -1.85 -19.15
CA ILE A 175 -8.92 -0.93 -19.87
C ILE A 175 -7.76 -1.70 -20.50
N GLU A 176 -7.15 -2.65 -19.79
CA GLU A 176 -6.10 -3.52 -20.35
C GLU A 176 -6.61 -4.32 -21.56
N GLN A 177 -7.80 -4.93 -21.43
CA GLN A 177 -8.40 -5.71 -22.52
C GLN A 177 -8.72 -4.86 -23.75
N VAL A 178 -9.26 -3.66 -23.54
CA VAL A 178 -9.52 -2.71 -24.65
C VAL A 178 -8.21 -2.30 -25.32
N ALA A 179 -7.19 -1.90 -24.54
CA ALA A 179 -5.89 -1.54 -25.07
C ALA A 179 -5.26 -2.67 -25.90
N ALA A 180 -5.30 -3.89 -25.39
CA ALA A 180 -4.75 -5.06 -26.08
C ALA A 180 -5.55 -5.42 -27.34
N LYS A 181 -6.89 -5.40 -27.27
CA LYS A 181 -7.76 -5.75 -28.40
C LYS A 181 -7.65 -4.75 -29.55
N GLU A 182 -7.65 -3.47 -29.22
CA GLU A 182 -7.58 -2.39 -30.21
C GLU A 182 -6.13 -2.00 -30.58
N ASN A 183 -5.13 -2.60 -29.90
CA ASN A 183 -3.70 -2.32 -30.05
C ASN A 183 -3.39 -0.82 -29.92
N ILE A 184 -3.88 -0.20 -28.84
CA ILE A 184 -3.74 1.23 -28.56
C ILE A 184 -3.08 1.49 -27.22
N ASN A 185 -2.41 2.62 -27.11
CA ASN A 185 -2.09 3.23 -25.83
C ASN A 185 -3.34 3.99 -25.34
N CYS A 186 -3.69 3.82 -24.07
CA CYS A 186 -4.88 4.49 -23.54
C CYS A 186 -4.69 4.97 -22.09
N LEU A 187 -5.45 5.99 -21.76
CA LEU A 187 -5.60 6.53 -20.41
C LEU A 187 -7.07 6.44 -20.03
N GLY A 188 -7.35 5.84 -18.88
CA GLY A 188 -8.69 5.76 -18.31
C GLY A 188 -8.75 6.48 -16.97
N VAL A 189 -9.88 7.11 -16.68
CA VAL A 189 -10.12 7.78 -15.40
C VAL A 189 -11.46 7.30 -14.84
N ASP A 190 -11.44 6.82 -13.60
CA ASP A 190 -12.64 6.46 -12.84
C ASP A 190 -12.78 7.42 -11.66
N ILE A 191 -13.80 8.25 -11.68
CA ILE A 191 -14.09 9.26 -10.65
C ILE A 191 -15.20 8.75 -9.76
N GLY A 192 -14.81 8.26 -8.58
CA GLY A 192 -15.75 7.80 -7.56
C GLY A 192 -16.22 8.90 -6.62
N GLY A 193 -16.97 8.51 -5.59
CA GLY A 193 -17.45 9.44 -4.56
C GLY A 193 -16.35 9.98 -3.65
N ALA A 194 -15.30 9.20 -3.39
CA ALA A 194 -14.23 9.52 -2.44
C ALA A 194 -12.84 9.58 -3.09
N THR A 195 -12.62 8.86 -4.19
CA THR A 195 -11.32 8.70 -4.85
C THR A 195 -11.46 8.86 -6.36
N THR A 196 -10.37 9.21 -7.00
CA THR A 196 -10.22 9.18 -8.45
C THR A 196 -9.11 8.22 -8.80
N ASP A 197 -9.41 7.22 -9.61
CA ASP A 197 -8.46 6.25 -10.13
C ASP A 197 -8.05 6.64 -11.56
N VAL A 198 -6.75 6.62 -11.83
CA VAL A 198 -6.19 6.85 -13.15
C VAL A 198 -5.47 5.58 -13.60
N PHE A 199 -5.88 5.05 -14.73
CA PHE A 199 -5.30 3.86 -15.35
C PHE A 199 -4.61 4.24 -16.63
N SER A 200 -3.45 3.66 -16.89
CA SER A 200 -2.72 3.85 -18.14
C SER A 200 -2.22 2.53 -18.68
N VAL A 201 -2.31 2.37 -19.98
CA VAL A 201 -1.66 1.29 -20.72
C VAL A 201 -0.83 1.93 -21.82
N PHE A 202 0.49 1.84 -21.69
CA PHE A 202 1.43 2.33 -22.67
C PHE A 202 2.41 1.21 -23.04
N ASP A 203 2.54 0.93 -24.32
CA ASP A 203 3.39 -0.15 -24.85
C ASP A 203 3.13 -1.51 -24.18
N GLY A 204 1.85 -1.78 -23.88
CA GLY A 204 1.42 -3.00 -23.20
C GLY A 204 1.69 -3.03 -21.67
N VAL A 205 2.24 -1.97 -21.12
CA VAL A 205 2.49 -1.86 -19.66
C VAL A 205 1.34 -1.17 -18.98
N PHE A 206 0.66 -1.89 -18.09
CA PHE A 206 -0.44 -1.37 -17.28
C PHE A 206 0.08 -0.70 -16.00
N ASN A 207 -0.44 0.49 -15.72
CA ASN A 207 -0.24 1.18 -14.44
C ASN A 207 -1.56 1.73 -13.91
N ARG A 208 -1.67 1.79 -12.59
CA ARG A 208 -2.76 2.43 -11.86
C ARG A 208 -2.21 3.40 -10.83
N THR A 209 -2.82 4.57 -10.75
CA THR A 209 -2.58 5.57 -9.70
C THR A 209 -3.91 5.97 -9.08
N VAL A 210 -3.94 6.14 -7.78
CA VAL A 210 -5.14 6.56 -7.05
C VAL A 210 -4.88 7.92 -6.43
N SER A 211 -5.75 8.87 -6.72
CA SER A 211 -5.86 10.10 -5.94
C SER A 211 -6.88 9.87 -4.83
N ALA A 212 -6.39 9.47 -3.67
CA ALA A 212 -7.19 9.37 -2.48
C ALA A 212 -7.62 10.77 -2.04
N ASN A 213 -8.87 10.92 -1.64
CA ASN A 213 -9.48 12.19 -1.25
C ASN A 213 -9.80 13.20 -2.38
N LEU A 214 -9.78 12.77 -3.64
CA LEU A 214 -10.38 13.53 -4.74
C LEU A 214 -11.54 12.73 -5.33
N GLY A 215 -12.77 13.12 -5.01
CA GLY A 215 -13.99 12.44 -5.46
C GLY A 215 -15.18 13.38 -5.46
N MET A 216 -16.26 12.95 -6.11
CA MET A 216 -17.41 13.80 -6.44
C MET A 216 -18.46 13.93 -5.33
N SER A 217 -18.27 13.24 -4.16
CA SER A 217 -19.21 13.35 -3.03
C SER A 217 -18.48 13.49 -1.70
N TYR A 218 -17.94 12.43 -1.13
CA TYR A 218 -17.26 12.47 0.18
C TYR A 218 -16.06 13.40 0.23
N SER A 219 -15.33 13.53 -0.87
CA SER A 219 -14.10 14.33 -0.97
C SER A 219 -14.26 15.58 -1.84
N VAL A 220 -15.47 15.98 -2.18
CA VAL A 220 -15.71 17.15 -3.04
C VAL A 220 -15.15 18.45 -2.45
N SER A 221 -15.11 18.57 -1.12
CA SER A 221 -14.49 19.72 -0.45
C SER A 221 -12.98 19.81 -0.71
N ASN A 222 -12.29 18.69 -0.87
CA ASN A 222 -10.87 18.69 -1.22
C ASN A 222 -10.65 19.11 -2.68
N VAL A 223 -11.55 18.70 -3.58
CA VAL A 223 -11.54 19.16 -4.98
C VAL A 223 -11.70 20.68 -5.02
N LEU A 224 -12.67 21.23 -4.25
CA LEU A 224 -12.89 22.66 -4.16
C LEU A 224 -11.66 23.39 -3.58
N ALA A 225 -11.01 22.81 -2.57
CA ALA A 225 -9.79 23.40 -1.97
C ALA A 225 -8.62 23.44 -2.96
N GLU A 226 -8.49 22.45 -3.83
CA GLU A 226 -7.43 22.39 -4.85
C GLU A 226 -7.72 23.28 -6.06
N CYS A 227 -8.98 23.36 -6.48
CA CYS A 227 -9.39 24.15 -7.65
C CYS A 227 -9.59 25.65 -7.34
N GLY A 228 -9.77 26.01 -6.06
CA GLY A 228 -10.21 27.32 -5.65
C GLY A 228 -11.73 27.52 -5.80
N ALA A 229 -12.24 28.60 -5.24
CA ALA A 229 -13.67 28.96 -5.26
C ALA A 229 -13.92 30.16 -6.16
N ASP A 230 -13.26 30.25 -7.31
CA ASP A 230 -13.47 31.34 -8.29
C ASP A 230 -14.66 31.07 -9.19
#